data_5ae6d77a94a887893591d87fdaa366e4
#
_entry.id   5ae6d77a94a887893591d87fdaa366e4
#
_cell.length_a   1.000
_cell.length_b   1.000
_cell.length_c   1.000
_cell.angle_alpha   90.00
_cell.angle_beta   90.00
_cell.angle_gamma   90.00
#
_symmetry.space_group_name_H-M   'P 1'
#
loop_
_entity.id
_entity.type
_entity.pdbx_description
1 polymer ?
#
loop_
_entity_poly.entity_id
_entity_poly.type
_entity_poly.pdbx_seq_one_letter_code
_entity_poly.pdbx_strand_id
1 'polypeptide(L)'
;AGFPHFQYWRFWFAHHGMILALIYATVVYDMRPTIASVWKAMLAMNIFLIIAIIANLLLGANYFWICGKPVNELGEHVPSLLDYLGPWPWYILAAEFVALAHFLVAFVPFLFLSRGRRE
;
A
#
# COMPACT_ATOMS: atom_id res chain seq x y z
N ALA A 1 13.50 -14.96 2.96
CA ALA A 1 14.92 -14.91 3.34
C ALA A 1 15.04 -14.27 4.73
N GLY A 2 15.75 -14.96 5.66
CA GLY A 2 16.00 -14.47 7.01
C GLY A 2 17.36 -13.78 7.14
N PHE A 3 17.65 -13.28 8.36
CA PHE A 3 18.98 -12.77 8.70
C PHE A 3 20.06 -13.85 8.50
N PRO A 4 21.27 -13.52 7.94
CA PRO A 4 21.77 -12.21 7.53
C PRO A 4 21.69 -11.90 6.02
N HIS A 5 20.75 -12.49 5.28
CA HIS A 5 20.68 -12.35 3.82
C HIS A 5 20.45 -10.90 3.37
N PHE A 6 21.05 -10.52 2.23
CA PHE A 6 20.89 -9.19 1.63
C PHE A 6 19.42 -8.77 1.47
N GLN A 7 18.54 -9.69 1.08
CA GLN A 7 17.11 -9.42 0.93
C GLN A 7 16.44 -8.98 2.25
N TYR A 8 16.88 -9.54 3.39
CA TYR A 8 16.41 -9.13 4.71
C TYR A 8 16.76 -7.67 4.97
N TRP A 9 18.04 -7.30 4.81
CA TRP A 9 18.48 -5.92 5.01
C TRP A 9 17.82 -4.94 4.05
N ARG A 10 17.73 -5.29 2.76
CA ARG A 10 17.06 -4.47 1.74
C ARG A 10 15.62 -4.17 2.14
N PHE A 11 14.87 -5.19 2.59
CA PHE A 11 13.50 -5.03 3.05
C PHE A 11 13.41 -4.03 4.20
N TRP A 12 14.20 -4.23 5.24
CA TRP A 12 14.16 -3.38 6.43
C TRP A 12 14.60 -1.95 6.15
N PHE A 13 15.68 -1.73 5.43
CA PHE A 13 16.14 -0.38 5.07
C PHE A 13 15.13 0.37 4.21
N ALA A 14 14.53 -0.28 3.22
CA ALA A 14 13.53 0.35 2.37
C ALA A 14 12.28 0.76 3.19
N HIS A 15 11.77 -0.13 4.02
CA HIS A 15 10.54 0.13 4.79
C HIS A 15 10.74 1.16 5.89
N HIS A 16 11.85 1.07 6.64
CA HIS A 16 12.17 2.09 7.66
C HIS A 16 12.50 3.44 7.02
N GLY A 17 13.19 3.45 5.88
CA GLY A 17 13.46 4.68 5.12
C GLY A 17 12.19 5.40 4.69
N MET A 18 11.19 4.67 4.21
CA MET A 18 9.87 5.27 3.86
C MET A 18 9.17 5.86 5.09
N ILE A 19 9.16 5.14 6.21
CA ILE A 19 8.54 5.63 7.46
C ILE A 19 9.27 6.89 7.94
N LEU A 20 10.60 6.88 7.95
CA LEU A 20 11.42 8.02 8.35
C LEU A 20 11.18 9.23 7.45
N ALA A 21 11.09 9.03 6.13
CA ALA A 21 10.79 10.10 5.18
C ALA A 21 9.40 10.73 5.42
N LEU A 22 8.39 9.93 5.74
CA LEU A 22 7.05 10.42 6.09
C LEU A 22 7.05 11.22 7.40
N ILE A 23 7.76 10.74 8.43
CA ILE A 23 7.91 11.46 9.69
C ILE A 23 8.63 12.78 9.44
N TYR A 24 9.73 12.76 8.68
CA TYR A 24 10.48 13.96 8.34
C TYR A 24 9.63 14.98 7.58
N ALA A 25 8.89 14.55 6.57
CA ALA A 25 7.98 15.39 5.82
C ALA A 25 6.90 16.05 6.71
N THR A 26 6.37 15.29 7.66
CA THR A 26 5.37 15.78 8.59
C THR A 26 5.93 16.78 9.61
N VAL A 27 7.12 16.49 10.15
CA VAL A 27 7.71 17.28 11.27
C VAL A 27 8.48 18.49 10.74
N VAL A 28 9.32 18.30 9.71
CA VAL A 28 10.24 19.35 9.23
C VAL A 28 9.55 20.26 8.23
N TYR A 29 8.81 19.69 7.28
CA TYR A 29 8.09 20.47 6.26
C TYR A 29 6.66 20.82 6.65
N ASP A 30 6.21 20.41 7.85
CA ASP A 30 4.83 20.62 8.32
C ASP A 30 3.76 20.15 7.32
N MET A 31 4.05 19.10 6.57
CA MET A 31 3.13 18.53 5.60
C MET A 31 1.96 17.87 6.33
N ARG A 32 0.77 18.45 6.16
CA ARG A 32 -0.45 18.01 6.83
C ARG A 32 -1.43 17.45 5.80
N PRO A 33 -1.71 16.14 5.81
CA PRO A 33 -2.76 15.59 4.97
C PRO A 33 -4.12 16.15 5.40
N THR A 34 -4.99 16.30 4.43
CA THR A 34 -6.40 16.67 4.58
C THR A 34 -7.27 15.51 4.11
N ILE A 35 -8.58 15.58 4.35
CA ILE A 35 -9.50 14.57 3.80
C ILE A 35 -9.42 14.49 2.26
N ALA A 36 -9.17 15.61 1.60
CA ALA A 36 -8.92 15.63 0.15
C ALA A 36 -7.66 14.85 -0.23
N SER A 37 -6.65 14.77 0.65
CA SER A 37 -5.44 13.96 0.43
C SER A 37 -5.76 12.48 0.41
N VAL A 38 -6.71 12.01 1.22
CA VAL A 38 -7.19 10.61 1.21
C VAL A 38 -7.76 10.25 -0.16
N TRP A 39 -8.63 11.11 -0.70
CA TRP A 39 -9.22 10.87 -2.03
C TRP A 39 -8.22 10.96 -3.16
N LYS A 40 -7.24 11.87 -3.07
CA LYS A 40 -6.12 11.94 -4.04
C LYS A 40 -5.26 10.69 -3.98
N ALA A 41 -5.01 10.14 -2.79
CA ALA A 41 -4.26 8.90 -2.62
C ALA A 41 -5.02 7.71 -3.22
N MET A 42 -6.33 7.61 -2.99
CA MET A 42 -7.19 6.59 -3.61
C MET A 42 -7.16 6.70 -5.14
N LEU A 43 -7.30 7.91 -5.67
CA LEU A 43 -7.24 8.13 -7.12
C LEU A 43 -5.87 7.72 -7.70
N ALA A 44 -4.77 8.13 -7.07
CA ALA A 44 -3.42 7.78 -7.52
C ALA A 44 -3.18 6.26 -7.46
N MET A 45 -3.66 5.59 -6.41
CA MET A 45 -3.60 4.15 -6.28
C MET A 45 -4.37 3.44 -7.40
N ASN A 46 -5.57 3.92 -7.73
CA ASN A 46 -6.39 3.35 -8.80
C ASN A 46 -5.78 3.57 -10.20
N ILE A 47 -5.17 4.74 -10.44
CA ILE A 47 -4.42 4.99 -11.69
C ILE A 47 -3.24 4.01 -11.77
N PHE A 48 -2.50 3.83 -10.67
CA PHE A 48 -1.40 2.86 -10.60
C PHE A 48 -1.89 1.42 -10.83
N LEU A 49 -3.04 1.04 -10.26
CA LEU A 49 -3.67 -0.26 -10.46
C LEU A 49 -3.95 -0.53 -11.94
N ILE A 50 -4.49 0.45 -12.66
CA ILE A 50 -4.74 0.33 -14.11
C ILE A 50 -3.43 0.13 -14.88
N ILE A 51 -2.40 0.91 -14.56
CA ILE A 51 -1.07 0.78 -15.18
C ILE A 51 -0.49 -0.61 -14.91
N ALA A 52 -0.60 -1.11 -13.68
CA ALA A 52 -0.11 -2.42 -13.30
C ALA A 52 -0.89 -3.56 -13.99
N ILE A 53 -2.20 -3.42 -14.19
CA ILE A 53 -3.00 -4.39 -14.97
C ILE A 53 -2.50 -4.43 -16.41
N ILE A 54 -2.33 -3.27 -17.05
CA ILE A 54 -1.83 -3.19 -18.44
C ILE A 54 -0.44 -3.82 -18.52
N ALA A 55 0.47 -3.50 -17.60
CA ALA A 55 1.80 -4.10 -17.57
C ALA A 55 1.76 -5.63 -17.40
N ASN A 56 0.90 -6.14 -16.52
CA ASN A 56 0.72 -7.57 -16.32
C ASN A 56 0.25 -8.27 -17.61
N LEU A 57 -0.72 -7.68 -18.31
CA LEU A 57 -1.24 -8.23 -19.55
C LEU A 57 -0.18 -8.23 -20.69
N LEU A 58 0.60 -7.15 -20.79
CA LEU A 58 1.62 -7.02 -21.83
C LEU A 58 2.84 -7.93 -21.58
N LEU A 59 3.20 -8.11 -20.31
CA LEU A 59 4.41 -8.85 -19.92
C LEU A 59 4.13 -10.32 -19.55
N GLY A 60 2.87 -10.74 -19.51
CA GLY A 60 2.49 -12.07 -18.99
C GLY A 60 2.88 -12.25 -17.51
N ALA A 61 2.87 -11.17 -16.74
CA ALA A 61 3.30 -11.13 -15.35
C ALA A 61 2.11 -11.03 -14.40
N ASN A 62 2.38 -11.06 -13.09
CA ASN A 62 1.38 -10.86 -12.05
C ASN A 62 1.93 -9.96 -10.93
N TYR A 63 2.35 -8.75 -11.31
CA TYR A 63 2.79 -7.74 -10.35
C TYR A 63 1.66 -7.39 -9.41
N PHE A 64 2.00 -7.30 -8.12
CA PHE A 64 1.07 -6.97 -7.03
C PHE A 64 -0.11 -7.96 -6.89
N TRP A 65 -0.01 -9.15 -7.49
CA TRP A 65 -1.04 -10.20 -7.47
C TRP A 65 -2.42 -9.74 -7.92
N ILE A 66 -2.47 -8.80 -8.86
CA ILE A 66 -3.71 -8.23 -9.38
C ILE A 66 -4.43 -9.22 -10.31
N CYS A 67 -3.67 -10.01 -11.08
CA CYS A 67 -4.23 -10.97 -12.04
C CYS A 67 -4.47 -12.36 -11.46
N GLY A 68 -4.09 -12.59 -10.19
CA GLY A 68 -4.26 -13.87 -9.50
C GLY A 68 -3.53 -13.86 -8.17
N LYS A 69 -3.91 -14.77 -7.27
CA LYS A 69 -3.26 -14.95 -5.96
C LYS A 69 -1.82 -15.45 -6.13
N PRO A 70 -0.94 -15.23 -5.13
CA PRO A 70 0.45 -15.64 -5.21
C PRO A 70 0.59 -17.16 -5.36
N VAL A 71 1.51 -17.56 -6.25
CA VAL A 71 1.92 -18.94 -6.43
C VAL A 71 3.45 -19.04 -6.30
N ASN A 72 3.95 -20.22 -5.88
CA ASN A 72 5.38 -20.48 -5.85
C ASN A 72 5.92 -20.88 -7.26
N GLU A 73 7.19 -21.18 -7.35
CA GLU A 73 7.85 -21.58 -8.60
C GLU A 73 7.26 -22.88 -9.22
N LEU A 74 6.60 -23.69 -8.40
CA LEU A 74 5.93 -24.94 -8.82
C LEU A 74 4.47 -24.71 -9.25
N GLY A 75 3.98 -23.45 -9.20
CA GLY A 75 2.59 -23.12 -9.50
C GLY A 75 1.60 -23.41 -8.37
N GLU A 76 2.09 -23.78 -7.18
CA GLU A 76 1.23 -24.07 -6.04
C GLU A 76 0.85 -22.77 -5.31
N HIS A 77 -0.39 -22.72 -4.82
CA HIS A 77 -0.89 -21.57 -4.08
C HIS A 77 -0.08 -21.28 -2.82
N VAL A 78 0.35 -20.03 -2.65
CA VAL A 78 1.01 -19.55 -1.43
C VAL A 78 -0.02 -18.84 -0.56
N PRO A 79 -0.27 -19.30 0.69
CA PRO A 79 -1.20 -18.64 1.60
C PRO A 79 -0.84 -17.16 1.81
N SER A 80 -1.82 -16.31 1.68
CA SER A 80 -1.66 -14.86 1.78
C SER A 80 -2.88 -14.18 2.40
N LEU A 81 -2.75 -12.90 2.77
CA LEU A 81 -3.88 -12.11 3.25
C LEU A 81 -5.00 -11.99 2.21
N LEU A 82 -4.70 -12.16 0.91
CA LEU A 82 -5.71 -12.13 -0.16
C LEU A 82 -6.72 -13.28 -0.05
N ASP A 83 -6.39 -14.35 0.67
CA ASP A 83 -7.29 -15.48 0.85
C ASP A 83 -8.51 -15.12 1.70
N TYR A 84 -8.34 -14.15 2.61
CA TYR A 84 -9.43 -13.63 3.43
C TYR A 84 -10.33 -12.62 2.70
N LEU A 85 -9.88 -12.12 1.55
CA LEU A 85 -10.60 -11.11 0.78
C LEU A 85 -11.50 -11.71 -0.32
N GLY A 86 -11.52 -13.04 -0.45
CA GLY A 86 -12.37 -13.75 -1.40
C GLY A 86 -11.67 -14.20 -2.69
N PRO A 87 -12.42 -14.69 -3.68
CA PRO A 87 -11.87 -15.14 -4.96
C PRO A 87 -11.53 -13.97 -5.89
N TRP A 88 -10.72 -14.24 -6.91
CA TRP A 88 -10.51 -13.31 -8.02
C TRP A 88 -11.80 -13.12 -8.84
N PRO A 89 -12.16 -11.93 -9.29
CA PRO A 89 -11.49 -10.63 -9.08
C PRO A 89 -11.96 -9.88 -7.82
N TRP A 90 -12.84 -10.44 -7.03
CA TRP A 90 -13.52 -9.76 -5.91
C TRP A 90 -12.57 -9.30 -4.81
N TYR A 91 -11.47 -10.00 -4.59
CA TYR A 91 -10.49 -9.55 -3.61
C TYR A 91 -9.84 -8.20 -3.96
N ILE A 92 -9.81 -7.81 -5.25
CA ILE A 92 -9.32 -6.48 -5.65
C ILE A 92 -10.25 -5.41 -5.11
N LEU A 93 -11.57 -5.59 -5.28
CA LEU A 93 -12.56 -4.66 -4.73
C LEU A 93 -12.50 -4.62 -3.21
N ALA A 94 -12.39 -5.77 -2.56
CA ALA A 94 -12.24 -5.85 -1.11
C ALA A 94 -10.94 -5.15 -0.64
N ALA A 95 -9.83 -5.29 -1.38
CA ALA A 95 -8.58 -4.60 -1.09
C ALA A 95 -8.71 -3.07 -1.20
N GLU A 96 -9.55 -2.53 -2.11
CA GLU A 96 -9.85 -1.10 -2.19
C GLU A 96 -10.48 -0.57 -0.90
N PHE A 97 -11.44 -1.30 -0.33
CA PHE A 97 -12.04 -0.93 0.96
C PHE A 97 -11.03 -1.00 2.11
N VAL A 98 -10.17 -2.02 2.10
CA VAL A 98 -9.09 -2.16 3.08
C VAL A 98 -8.10 -0.99 2.95
N ALA A 99 -7.72 -0.61 1.73
CA ALA A 99 -6.83 0.52 1.48
C ALA A 99 -7.46 1.84 1.95
N LEU A 100 -8.74 2.08 1.63
CA LEU A 100 -9.45 3.27 2.10
C LEU A 100 -9.50 3.32 3.64
N ALA A 101 -9.78 2.20 4.29
CA ALA A 101 -9.77 2.13 5.75
C ALA A 101 -8.39 2.47 6.33
N HIS A 102 -7.30 1.97 5.74
CA HIS A 102 -5.94 2.30 6.16
C HIS A 102 -5.60 3.78 5.97
N PHE A 103 -5.98 4.38 4.85
CA PHE A 103 -5.77 5.81 4.62
C PHE A 103 -6.55 6.68 5.62
N LEU A 104 -7.79 6.29 5.95
CA LEU A 104 -8.58 6.98 6.96
C LEU A 104 -7.95 6.84 8.35
N VAL A 105 -7.51 5.66 8.73
CA VAL A 105 -6.80 5.43 10.01
C VAL A 105 -5.52 6.25 10.08
N ALA A 106 -4.72 6.27 8.99
CA ALA A 106 -3.51 7.08 8.90
C ALA A 106 -3.79 8.58 8.97
N PHE A 107 -4.97 9.03 8.54
CA PHE A 107 -5.39 10.42 8.61
C PHE A 107 -5.84 10.86 10.02
N VAL A 108 -6.36 9.95 10.85
CA VAL A 108 -6.91 10.26 12.18
C VAL A 108 -5.97 11.10 13.06
N PRO A 109 -4.66 10.82 13.19
CA PRO A 109 -3.76 11.64 14.02
C PRO A 109 -3.74 13.11 13.62
N PHE A 110 -3.89 13.40 12.33
CA PHE A 110 -3.84 14.77 11.81
C PHE A 110 -5.10 15.58 12.11
N LEU A 111 -6.23 14.93 12.39
CA LEU A 111 -7.43 15.62 12.88
C LEU A 111 -7.19 16.28 14.24
N PHE A 112 -6.40 15.65 15.09
CA PHE A 112 -6.07 16.19 16.42
C PHE A 112 -4.96 17.23 16.35
N LEU A 113 -3.94 17.01 15.52
CA LEU A 113 -2.83 17.94 15.33
C LEU A 113 -3.26 19.27 14.70
N SER A 114 -4.32 19.28 13.89
CA SER A 114 -4.84 20.50 13.27
C SER A 114 -5.69 21.36 14.22
N ARG A 115 -6.25 20.78 15.27
CA ARG A 115 -7.07 21.51 16.25
C ARG A 115 -6.25 22.36 17.22
N GLY A 116 -5.04 21.96 17.55
CA GLY A 116 -4.17 22.67 18.49
C GLY A 116 -3.55 23.98 17.98
N ARG A 117 -3.78 24.37 16.71
CA ARG A 117 -3.23 25.61 16.11
C ARG A 117 -4.26 26.73 15.89
N ARG A 118 -5.48 26.55 16.32
CA ARG A 118 -6.52 27.58 16.20
C ARG A 118 -6.73 28.40 17.47
N GLU A 119 -5.89 28.18 18.48
CA GLU A 119 -5.75 28.99 19.67
C GLU A 119 -4.42 29.76 19.64
#